data_0153e90accf92ad1c8016dfaabfb62a9
#
_entry.id   0153e90accf92ad1c8016dfaabfb62a9
#
_cell.length_a   1.000
_cell.length_b   1.000
_cell.length_c   1.000
_cell.angle_alpha   90.00
_cell.angle_beta   90.00
_cell.angle_gamma   90.00
#
_symmetry.space_group_name_H-M   'P 1'
#
loop_
_entity.id
_entity.type
_entity.pdbx_description
1 polymer ?
#
loop_
_entity_poly.entity_id
_entity_poly.type
_entity_poly.pdbx_seq_one_letter_code
_entity_poly.pdbx_strand_id
1 'polypeptide(L)'
;VNESWVLTAHAATDVEGRPVDGQTVLSDDCEITAGSSVRLGFCVTTPLSASARLSFLSDHRPAGAVDGVVLMAQTCLLGPGPENHVRCPQWPTSVVLVRGRRGLAVKSRKDIFVDGSLATGLTPLSSGQVISGTDFRFRLEEINPER
;
A
#
# COMPACT_ATOMS: atom_id res chain seq x y z
N VAL A 1 13.61 -14.36 -5.19
CA VAL A 1 12.35 -15.09 -5.12
C VAL A 1 11.28 -14.28 -5.81
N ASN A 2 10.65 -14.88 -6.79
CA ASN A 2 9.57 -14.23 -7.53
C ASN A 2 8.26 -14.40 -6.76
N GLU A 3 7.88 -13.37 -6.05
CA GLU A 3 6.57 -13.31 -5.43
C GLU A 3 5.58 -12.72 -6.42
N SER A 4 4.44 -13.36 -6.55
CA SER A 4 3.38 -12.95 -7.45
C SER A 4 2.09 -12.71 -6.70
N TRP A 5 1.28 -11.78 -7.19
CA TRP A 5 -0.06 -11.55 -6.68
C TRP A 5 -1.05 -12.33 -7.53
N VAL A 6 -1.93 -13.04 -6.89
CA VAL A 6 -2.97 -13.86 -7.53
C VAL A 6 -4.32 -13.27 -7.22
N LEU A 7 -5.10 -13.01 -8.27
CA LEU A 7 -6.48 -12.57 -8.13
C LEU A 7 -7.40 -13.77 -8.24
N THR A 8 -8.26 -13.96 -7.24
CA THR A 8 -9.32 -14.96 -7.25
C THR A 8 -10.66 -14.27 -7.44
N ALA A 9 -11.37 -14.64 -8.48
CA ALA A 9 -12.65 -14.02 -8.80
C ALA A 9 -13.80 -14.79 -8.13
N HIS A 10 -14.57 -14.11 -7.30
CA HIS A 10 -15.79 -14.64 -6.67
C HIS A 10 -17.05 -14.10 -7.32
N ALA A 11 -16.88 -13.19 -8.29
CA ALA A 11 -17.96 -12.60 -9.08
C ALA A 11 -17.34 -12.18 -10.41
N ALA A 12 -18.14 -11.61 -11.31
CA ALA A 12 -17.67 -11.18 -12.62
C ALA A 12 -16.48 -10.21 -12.48
N THR A 13 -15.33 -10.60 -13.00
CA THR A 13 -14.09 -9.85 -12.93
C THR A 13 -13.32 -10.03 -14.22
N ASP A 14 -12.79 -8.94 -14.76
CA ASP A 14 -11.92 -8.96 -15.93
C ASP A 14 -10.54 -8.42 -15.55
N VAL A 15 -9.51 -8.96 -16.19
CA VAL A 15 -8.14 -8.43 -16.11
C VAL A 15 -7.70 -8.14 -17.54
N GLU A 16 -7.35 -6.89 -17.81
CA GLU A 16 -6.98 -6.40 -19.14
C GLU A 16 -8.04 -6.76 -20.20
N GLY A 17 -9.31 -6.62 -19.81
CA GLY A 17 -10.44 -6.89 -20.70
C GLY A 17 -10.77 -8.37 -20.88
N ARG A 18 -10.10 -9.28 -20.20
CA ARG A 18 -10.35 -10.72 -20.32
C ARG A 18 -11.01 -11.26 -19.05
N PRO A 19 -12.11 -12.00 -19.19
CA PRO A 19 -12.76 -12.58 -18.01
C PRO A 19 -11.83 -13.52 -17.25
N VAL A 20 -11.89 -13.43 -15.92
CA VAL A 20 -11.13 -14.32 -15.04
C VAL A 20 -12.02 -15.51 -14.67
N ASP A 21 -11.53 -16.69 -15.00
CA ASP A 21 -12.17 -17.94 -14.61
C ASP A 21 -11.39 -18.56 -13.46
N GLY A 22 -11.95 -18.44 -12.25
CA GLY A 22 -11.27 -18.88 -11.03
C GLY A 22 -10.24 -17.89 -10.56
N GLN A 23 -8.99 -18.08 -10.98
CA GLN A 23 -7.91 -17.20 -10.54
C GLN A 23 -6.89 -16.92 -11.66
N THR A 24 -6.19 -15.83 -11.52
CA THR A 24 -5.13 -15.44 -12.45
C THR A 24 -4.00 -14.73 -11.71
N VAL A 25 -2.79 -14.84 -12.23
CA VAL A 25 -1.64 -14.07 -11.74
C VAL A 25 -1.71 -12.68 -12.34
N LEU A 26 -1.54 -11.66 -11.50
CA LEU A 26 -1.55 -10.28 -11.95
C LEU A 26 -0.17 -9.88 -12.47
N SER A 27 -0.13 -9.32 -13.67
CA SER A 27 1.06 -8.71 -14.24
C SER A 27 1.20 -7.29 -13.73
N ASP A 28 2.44 -6.80 -13.65
CA ASP A 28 2.67 -5.40 -13.30
C ASP A 28 1.94 -4.49 -14.29
N ASP A 29 1.35 -3.42 -13.74
CA ASP A 29 0.70 -2.36 -14.51
C ASP A 29 -0.50 -2.87 -15.33
N CYS A 30 -1.39 -3.62 -14.69
CA CYS A 30 -2.61 -4.11 -15.34
C CYS A 30 -3.87 -3.46 -14.76
N GLU A 31 -4.95 -3.53 -15.54
CA GLU A 31 -6.26 -3.00 -15.14
C GLU A 31 -7.19 -4.13 -14.79
N ILE A 32 -7.89 -3.99 -13.65
CA ILE A 32 -8.86 -4.94 -13.15
C ILE A 32 -10.23 -4.27 -13.21
N THR A 33 -11.22 -4.95 -13.79
CA THR A 33 -12.60 -4.48 -13.78
C THR A 33 -13.44 -5.44 -12.94
N ALA A 34 -14.05 -4.92 -11.89
CA ALA A 34 -14.94 -5.68 -11.03
C ALA A 34 -16.39 -5.34 -11.38
N GLY A 35 -17.16 -6.36 -11.66
CA GLY A 35 -18.52 -6.16 -12.19
C GLY A 35 -18.48 -5.53 -13.57
N SER A 36 -19.34 -4.53 -13.81
CA SER A 36 -19.42 -3.86 -15.10
C SER A 36 -18.75 -2.48 -15.11
N SER A 37 -18.41 -1.92 -13.96
CA SER A 37 -18.03 -0.50 -13.90
C SER A 37 -16.90 -0.14 -12.96
N VAL A 38 -16.58 -0.95 -11.96
CA VAL A 38 -15.51 -0.65 -11.03
C VAL A 38 -14.17 -1.00 -11.65
N ARG A 39 -13.30 0.00 -11.82
CA ARG A 39 -12.00 -0.16 -12.46
C ARG A 39 -10.88 0.16 -11.48
N LEU A 40 -9.92 -0.75 -11.40
CA LEU A 40 -8.76 -0.63 -10.51
C LEU A 40 -7.48 -0.82 -11.33
N GLY A 41 -6.45 -0.05 -10.98
CA GLY A 41 -5.12 -0.25 -11.54
C GLY A 41 -4.24 -1.00 -10.54
N PHE A 42 -3.54 -2.02 -11.00
CA PHE A 42 -2.59 -2.77 -10.21
C PHE A 42 -1.18 -2.45 -10.67
N CYS A 43 -0.28 -2.15 -9.73
CA CYS A 43 1.08 -1.75 -10.05
C CYS A 43 2.06 -2.21 -8.97
N VAL A 44 3.16 -2.83 -9.39
CA VAL A 44 4.33 -3.09 -8.54
C VAL A 44 5.29 -1.93 -8.76
N THR A 45 5.40 -1.04 -7.80
CA THR A 45 6.06 0.26 -7.99
C THR A 45 7.58 0.20 -8.04
N THR A 46 8.18 -0.86 -7.52
CA THR A 46 9.63 -1.02 -7.50
C THR A 46 9.99 -2.50 -7.48
N PRO A 47 11.07 -2.91 -8.17
CA PRO A 47 11.54 -4.30 -8.10
C PRO A 47 12.14 -4.67 -6.73
N LEU A 48 12.38 -3.69 -5.87
CA LEU A 48 12.96 -3.92 -4.55
C LEU A 48 11.94 -4.38 -3.52
N SER A 49 10.65 -4.34 -3.85
CA SER A 49 9.58 -4.75 -2.96
C SER A 49 8.49 -5.46 -3.76
N ALA A 50 8.00 -6.57 -3.23
CA ALA A 50 6.89 -7.30 -3.83
C ALA A 50 5.53 -6.68 -3.54
N SER A 51 5.49 -5.66 -2.69
CA SER A 51 4.24 -4.95 -2.40
C SER A 51 3.71 -4.25 -3.65
N ALA A 52 2.39 -4.17 -3.76
CA ALA A 52 1.73 -3.58 -4.92
C ALA A 52 0.75 -2.51 -4.48
N ARG A 53 0.40 -1.64 -5.41
CA ARG A 53 -0.58 -0.59 -5.18
C ARG A 53 -1.79 -0.84 -6.07
N LEU A 54 -2.98 -0.70 -5.47
CA LEU A 54 -4.24 -0.62 -6.21
C LEU A 54 -4.69 0.83 -6.24
N SER A 55 -4.94 1.34 -7.45
CA SER A 55 -5.43 2.68 -7.67
C SER A 55 -6.88 2.62 -8.15
N PHE A 56 -7.68 3.61 -7.79
CA PHE A 56 -9.06 3.70 -8.25
C PHE A 56 -9.10 4.45 -9.57
N LEU A 57 -9.45 3.75 -10.66
CA LEU A 57 -9.53 4.32 -12.00
C LEU A 57 -10.95 4.80 -12.34
N SER A 58 -11.94 4.34 -11.60
CA SER A 58 -13.32 4.83 -11.69
C SER A 58 -13.65 5.66 -10.45
N ASP A 59 -14.85 6.25 -10.41
CA ASP A 59 -15.25 7.12 -9.30
C ASP A 59 -15.69 6.36 -8.05
N HIS A 60 -15.62 5.04 -8.09
CA HIS A 60 -15.98 4.19 -6.97
C HIS A 60 -14.94 4.27 -5.86
N ARG A 61 -15.40 4.32 -4.63
CA ARG A 61 -14.53 4.32 -3.45
C ARG A 61 -15.07 3.39 -2.38
N PRO A 62 -14.20 2.72 -1.61
CA PRO A 62 -14.65 1.99 -0.42
C PRO A 62 -15.26 2.93 0.60
N ALA A 63 -15.95 2.38 1.57
CA ALA A 63 -16.46 3.15 2.70
C ALA A 63 -15.29 3.85 3.42
N GLY A 64 -15.51 5.11 3.81
CA GLY A 64 -14.44 5.95 4.33
C GLY A 64 -13.68 6.64 3.18
N ALA A 65 -12.94 7.67 3.48
CA ALA A 65 -12.20 8.45 2.48
C ALA A 65 -10.88 7.77 2.14
N VAL A 66 -10.94 6.69 1.36
CA VAL A 66 -9.75 5.91 0.96
C VAL A 66 -9.31 6.33 -0.44
N ASP A 67 -8.06 6.76 -0.59
CA ASP A 67 -7.49 7.23 -1.85
C ASP A 67 -6.73 6.13 -2.60
N GLY A 68 -6.37 5.07 -1.95
CA GLY A 68 -5.64 3.97 -2.56
C GLY A 68 -5.50 2.81 -1.60
N VAL A 69 -5.00 1.69 -2.10
CA VAL A 69 -4.79 0.47 -1.32
C VAL A 69 -3.39 -0.06 -1.60
N VAL A 70 -2.67 -0.42 -0.57
CA VAL A 70 -1.39 -1.10 -0.70
C VAL A 70 -1.59 -2.57 -0.33
N LEU A 71 -1.25 -3.45 -1.25
CA LEU A 71 -1.16 -4.88 -0.99
C LEU A 71 0.25 -5.12 -0.46
N MET A 72 0.37 -5.20 0.85
CA MET A 72 1.68 -5.21 1.48
C MET A 72 2.26 -6.62 1.61
N ALA A 73 3.41 -6.84 0.98
CA ALA A 73 4.23 -8.02 1.22
C ALA A 73 5.09 -7.80 2.48
N GLN A 74 6.35 -7.46 2.33
CA GLN A 74 7.22 -7.24 3.49
C GLN A 74 7.41 -5.75 3.81
N THR A 75 7.40 -4.91 2.79
CA THR A 75 7.69 -3.48 2.95
C THR A 75 6.66 -2.62 2.25
N CYS A 76 6.43 -1.43 2.81
CA CYS A 76 5.64 -0.39 2.17
C CYS A 76 6.43 0.91 2.21
N LEU A 77 6.63 1.50 1.05
CA LEU A 77 7.38 2.74 0.89
C LEU A 77 6.42 3.92 0.79
N LEU A 78 6.65 4.93 1.61
CA LEU A 78 5.89 6.17 1.56
C LEU A 78 6.86 7.31 1.25
N GLY A 79 6.59 8.09 0.23
CA GLY A 79 7.50 9.18 -0.10
C GLY A 79 7.21 9.83 -1.44
N PRO A 80 8.12 10.72 -1.89
CA PRO A 80 7.85 11.60 -3.04
C PRO A 80 7.97 10.94 -4.41
N GLY A 81 8.81 9.94 -4.56
CA GLY A 81 9.09 9.37 -5.87
C GLY A 81 8.09 8.33 -6.35
N PRO A 82 8.13 7.95 -7.64
CA PRO A 82 7.18 6.99 -8.20
C PRO A 82 7.38 5.56 -7.71
N GLU A 83 8.55 5.24 -7.14
CA GLU A 83 8.84 3.95 -6.55
C GLU A 83 8.09 3.69 -5.26
N ASN A 84 7.51 4.71 -4.67
CA ASN A 84 6.79 4.58 -3.41
C ASN A 84 5.38 4.01 -3.63
N HIS A 85 4.94 3.16 -2.71
CA HIS A 85 3.59 2.60 -2.73
C HIS A 85 2.54 3.64 -2.35
N VAL A 86 2.88 4.49 -1.38
CA VAL A 86 2.08 5.65 -1.02
C VAL A 86 2.85 6.88 -1.46
N ARG A 87 2.37 7.52 -2.51
CA ARG A 87 3.07 8.64 -3.09
C ARG A 87 2.68 9.94 -2.39
N CYS A 88 3.68 10.56 -1.77
CA CYS A 88 3.52 11.82 -1.05
C CYS A 88 4.49 12.83 -1.65
N PRO A 89 4.10 13.53 -2.73
CA PRO A 89 5.04 14.35 -3.52
C PRO A 89 5.71 15.47 -2.75
N GLN A 90 5.08 15.93 -1.67
CA GLN A 90 5.60 17.04 -0.88
C GLN A 90 6.52 16.61 0.26
N TRP A 91 6.69 15.30 0.46
CA TRP A 91 7.59 14.81 1.49
C TRP A 91 9.05 14.95 1.04
N PRO A 92 9.95 15.34 1.95
CA PRO A 92 11.37 15.49 1.59
C PRO A 92 12.13 14.19 1.50
N THR A 93 11.59 13.10 2.04
CA THR A 93 12.25 11.82 2.08
C THR A 93 11.23 10.69 2.09
N SER A 94 11.72 9.48 1.85
CA SER A 94 10.89 8.27 1.94
C SER A 94 10.99 7.64 3.32
N VAL A 95 9.89 7.05 3.74
CA VAL A 95 9.77 6.29 4.98
C VAL A 95 9.39 4.86 4.61
N VAL A 96 9.96 3.89 5.30
CA VAL A 96 9.71 2.47 5.04
C VAL A 96 8.97 1.86 6.22
N LEU A 97 7.81 1.29 5.93
CA LEU A 97 7.12 0.40 6.87
C LEU A 97 7.57 -1.03 6.58
N VAL A 98 7.88 -1.77 7.61
CA VAL A 98 8.34 -3.16 7.50
C VAL A 98 7.41 -4.05 8.29
N ARG A 99 6.98 -5.13 7.67
CA ARG A 99 6.14 -6.14 8.33
C ARG A 99 7.04 -7.06 9.17
N GLY A 100 6.84 -7.06 10.47
CA GLY A 100 7.51 -7.95 11.39
C GLY A 100 6.57 -9.01 11.95
N ARG A 101 7.09 -9.85 12.84
CA ARG A 101 6.31 -10.90 13.49
C ARG A 101 5.20 -10.36 14.38
N ARG A 102 5.39 -9.18 14.94
CA ARG A 102 4.49 -8.57 15.91
C ARG A 102 3.74 -7.35 15.38
N GLY A 103 3.78 -7.15 14.07
CA GLY A 103 3.14 -6.03 13.43
C GLY A 103 4.10 -5.20 12.62
N LEU A 104 3.78 -3.94 12.43
CA LEU A 104 4.55 -3.05 11.58
C LEU A 104 5.64 -2.34 12.39
N ALA A 105 6.73 -2.04 11.71
CA ALA A 105 7.80 -1.19 12.22
C ALA A 105 8.14 -0.15 11.16
N VAL A 106 8.76 0.94 11.57
CA VAL A 106 9.11 2.04 10.68
C VAL A 106 10.61 2.31 10.74
N LYS A 107 11.17 2.70 9.60
CA LYS A 107 12.54 3.20 9.51
C LYS A 107 12.64 4.29 8.46
N SER A 108 13.63 5.16 8.60
CA SER A 108 13.91 6.23 7.67
C SER A 108 15.40 6.59 7.73
N ARG A 109 15.92 7.14 6.64
CA ARG A 109 17.29 7.67 6.62
C ARG A 109 17.42 8.98 7.37
N LYS A 110 16.32 9.73 7.45
CA LYS A 110 16.26 10.99 8.18
C LYS A 110 15.60 10.76 9.53
N ASP A 111 15.81 11.69 10.42
CA ASP A 111 15.19 11.63 11.74
C ASP A 111 13.68 11.65 11.63
N ILE A 112 13.04 10.69 12.29
CA ILE A 112 11.60 10.63 12.42
C ILE A 112 11.23 10.47 13.89
N PHE A 113 10.01 10.85 14.20
CA PHE A 113 9.49 10.82 15.56
C PHE A 113 8.22 9.98 15.59
N VAL A 114 8.08 9.16 16.61
CA VAL A 114 6.86 8.40 16.87
C VAL A 114 6.25 8.96 18.15
N ASP A 115 5.06 9.53 18.03
CA ASP A 115 4.37 10.23 19.12
C ASP A 115 5.28 11.27 19.81
N GLY A 116 6.07 11.98 19.01
CA GLY A 116 6.95 13.03 19.49
C GLY A 116 8.30 12.58 20.03
N SER A 117 8.54 11.27 20.10
CA SER A 117 9.83 10.74 20.56
C SER A 117 10.69 10.33 19.38
N LEU A 118 11.96 10.67 19.40
CA LEU A 118 12.89 10.31 18.33
C LEU A 118 12.97 8.80 18.18
N ALA A 119 12.70 8.34 16.97
CA ALA A 119 12.80 6.93 16.62
C ALA A 119 14.18 6.63 16.03
N THR A 120 14.83 5.60 16.54
CA THR A 120 16.16 5.19 16.08
C THR A 120 16.08 3.79 15.48
N GLY A 121 16.64 3.65 14.27
CA GLY A 121 16.62 2.37 13.57
C GLY A 121 15.22 1.89 13.26
N LEU A 122 15.02 0.59 13.30
CA LEU A 122 13.72 -0.03 13.04
C LEU A 122 12.88 0.03 14.32
N THR A 123 11.83 0.84 14.29
CA THR A 123 11.01 1.14 15.47
C THR A 123 9.63 0.52 15.34
N PRO A 124 9.23 -0.36 16.27
CA PRO A 124 7.88 -0.95 16.23
C PRO A 124 6.78 0.10 16.38
N LEU A 125 5.67 -0.13 15.68
CA LEU A 125 4.52 0.76 15.69
C LEU A 125 3.30 0.07 16.27
N SER A 126 2.46 0.86 16.93
CA SER A 126 1.15 0.43 17.43
C SER A 126 0.05 1.28 16.80
N SER A 127 -1.17 0.75 16.80
CA SER A 127 -2.32 1.47 16.27
C SER A 127 -2.52 2.80 17.01
N GLY A 128 -2.80 3.84 16.24
CA GLY A 128 -3.05 5.17 16.77
C GLY A 128 -1.82 6.05 16.88
N GLN A 129 -0.62 5.50 16.69
CA GLN A 129 0.60 6.29 16.77
C GLN A 129 0.77 7.23 15.57
N VAL A 130 1.34 8.37 15.84
CA VAL A 130 1.64 9.41 14.83
C VAL A 130 3.12 9.39 14.54
N ILE A 131 3.45 9.24 13.27
CA ILE A 131 4.82 9.28 12.77
C ILE A 131 5.02 10.64 12.09
N SER A 132 6.09 11.32 12.45
CA SER A 132 6.37 12.64 11.89
C SER A 132 7.85 12.82 11.61
N GLY A 133 8.15 13.76 10.75
CA GLY A 133 9.49 14.17 10.41
C GLY A 133 9.47 15.62 9.93
N THR A 134 10.52 16.04 9.22
CA THR A 134 10.54 17.36 8.62
C THR A 134 9.52 17.43 7.50
N ASP A 135 8.52 18.29 7.70
CA ASP A 135 7.47 18.58 6.72
C ASP A 135 6.58 17.41 6.33
N PHE A 136 6.47 16.40 7.21
CA PHE A 136 5.48 15.34 6.99
C PHE A 136 4.97 14.76 8.29
N ARG A 137 3.81 14.13 8.21
CA ARG A 137 3.15 13.50 9.34
C ARG A 137 2.09 12.53 8.85
N PHE A 138 2.02 11.36 9.48
CA PHE A 138 0.94 10.42 9.21
C PHE A 138 0.61 9.61 10.48
N ARG A 139 -0.55 9.01 10.48
CA ARG A 139 -0.99 8.15 11.58
C ARG A 139 -1.23 6.74 11.06
N LEU A 140 -0.82 5.76 11.84
CA LEU A 140 -1.12 4.37 11.59
C LEU A 140 -2.32 3.97 12.44
N GLU A 141 -3.35 3.43 11.82
CA GLU A 141 -4.53 2.95 12.55
C GLU A 141 -4.87 1.54 12.10
N GLU A 142 -5.15 0.68 13.05
CA GLU A 142 -5.63 -0.66 12.77
C GLU A 142 -7.14 -0.61 12.59
N ILE A 143 -7.61 -1.19 11.48
CA ILE A 143 -9.02 -1.28 11.20
C ILE A 143 -9.49 -2.68 11.58
N ASN A 144 -10.54 -2.76 12.40
CA ASN A 144 -11.10 -4.05 12.76
C ASN A 144 -11.95 -4.56 11.58
N PRO A 145 -11.56 -5.68 10.95
CA PRO A 145 -12.26 -6.19 9.77
C PRO A 145 -13.65 -6.76 10.05
N GLU A 146 -13.99 -6.99 11.30
CA GLU A 146 -15.30 -7.53 11.69
C GLU A 146 -16.40 -6.48 11.81
N ARG A 147 -16.09 -5.26 11.42
CA ARG A 147 -17.05 -4.17 11.56
C ARG A 147 -17.27 -3.40 10.29
#